data_ba81bcb5bcb4061fc97e94bbbaa409f1
#
_entry.id   ba81bcb5bcb4061fc97e94bbbaa409f1
#
_cell.length_a   1.000
_cell.length_b   1.000
_cell.length_c   1.000
_cell.angle_alpha   90.00
_cell.angle_beta   90.00
_cell.angle_gamma   90.00
#
_symmetry.space_group_name_H-M   'P 1'
#
loop_
_entity.id
_entity.type
_entity.pdbx_description
1 polymer ?
#
loop_
_entity_poly.entity_id
_entity_poly.type
_entity_poly.pdbx_seq_one_letter_code
_entity_poly.pdbx_strand_id
1 'polypeptide(L)'
;MPAQDEIYQKHADKYDLLVMREDYQANILAALQNIYPLQGAEVVEFGAGTGRMTGIVAPYVKSILATDISNHMLAVADEKLTPQYPHLRLVVADNRQMPIKNASADIAIAGWSFGHATVWYQENWQAEISQAVDEMRRILRPGGVAIILETLGTGREVPNPPTDILAAYYNWMENEQGFNHTWIRTDYRFESPEEADFLVRFFFGNNFADTVMHGNQVVLPECTGVWWLRV
;
A
#
# COMPACT_ATOMS: atom_id res chain seq x y z
N MET A 1 -2.27 19.63 -9.69
CA MET A 1 -2.37 18.36 -8.95
C MET A 1 -3.46 18.52 -7.90
N PRO A 2 -4.50 17.68 -7.89
CA PRO A 2 -5.49 17.70 -6.81
C PRO A 2 -4.85 17.35 -5.47
N ALA A 3 -5.45 17.78 -4.35
CA ALA A 3 -5.01 17.32 -3.03
C ALA A 3 -5.28 15.81 -2.89
N GLN A 4 -4.49 15.08 -2.09
CA GLN A 4 -4.65 13.63 -1.92
C GLN A 4 -6.07 13.26 -1.49
N ASP A 5 -6.64 13.99 -0.54
CA ASP A 5 -8.03 13.78 -0.10
C ASP A 5 -9.05 13.95 -1.23
N GLU A 6 -8.81 14.89 -2.14
CA GLU A 6 -9.66 15.10 -3.31
C GLU A 6 -9.56 13.95 -4.31
N ILE A 7 -8.36 13.37 -4.47
CA ILE A 7 -8.14 12.19 -5.32
C ILE A 7 -8.98 11.02 -4.80
N TYR A 8 -8.89 10.72 -3.51
CA TYR A 8 -9.63 9.61 -2.89
C TYR A 8 -11.16 9.82 -2.88
N GLN A 9 -11.62 11.08 -2.78
CA GLN A 9 -13.05 11.38 -2.74
C GLN A 9 -13.70 11.50 -4.11
N LYS A 10 -12.96 11.93 -5.15
CA LYS A 10 -13.56 12.31 -6.45
C LYS A 10 -12.93 11.63 -7.66
N HIS A 11 -11.76 11.02 -7.52
CA HIS A 11 -10.95 10.50 -8.63
C HIS A 11 -10.43 9.08 -8.37
N ALA A 12 -11.19 8.28 -7.63
CA ALA A 12 -10.82 6.90 -7.30
C ALA A 12 -10.59 6.04 -8.56
N ASP A 13 -11.32 6.30 -9.65
CA ASP A 13 -11.17 5.68 -10.95
C ASP A 13 -9.80 5.94 -11.59
N LYS A 14 -9.34 7.20 -11.56
CA LYS A 14 -8.02 7.58 -12.08
C LYS A 14 -6.89 7.07 -11.19
N TYR A 15 -7.13 7.10 -9.87
CA TYR A 15 -6.19 6.49 -8.92
C TYR A 15 -6.02 5.01 -9.23
N ASP A 16 -7.13 4.30 -9.42
CA ASP A 16 -7.11 2.88 -9.76
C ASP A 16 -6.33 2.60 -11.04
N LEU A 17 -6.53 3.40 -12.09
CA LEU A 17 -5.77 3.28 -13.33
C LEU A 17 -4.25 3.39 -13.08
N LEU A 18 -3.80 4.34 -12.28
CA LEU A 18 -2.38 4.48 -11.97
C LEU A 18 -1.84 3.27 -11.22
N VAL A 19 -2.47 2.90 -10.10
CA VAL A 19 -1.96 1.82 -9.23
C VAL A 19 -2.00 0.45 -9.90
N MET A 20 -2.87 0.25 -10.87
CA MET A 20 -2.90 -0.97 -11.70
C MET A 20 -1.77 -1.06 -12.71
N ARG A 21 -1.05 0.03 -12.98
CA ARG A 21 0.16 0.05 -13.84
C ARG A 21 1.44 -0.26 -13.07
N GLU A 22 1.39 -0.20 -11.73
CA GLU A 22 2.55 -0.46 -10.87
C GLU A 22 2.81 -1.96 -10.74
N ASP A 23 4.08 -2.30 -10.48
CA ASP A 23 4.55 -3.68 -10.26
C ASP A 23 4.26 -4.65 -11.43
N TYR A 24 4.46 -4.18 -12.66
CA TYR A 24 4.23 -5.00 -13.84
C TYR A 24 5.07 -6.30 -13.88
N GLN A 25 6.10 -6.41 -13.05
CA GLN A 25 6.97 -7.57 -12.91
C GLN A 25 6.52 -8.53 -11.79
N ALA A 26 5.47 -8.20 -11.05
CA ALA A 26 4.93 -8.97 -9.91
C ALA A 26 5.94 -9.20 -8.77
N ASN A 27 6.81 -8.22 -8.50
CA ASN A 27 7.81 -8.28 -7.45
C ASN A 27 7.21 -8.20 -6.05
N ILE A 28 6.05 -7.53 -5.89
CA ILE A 28 5.32 -7.46 -4.61
C ILE A 28 4.93 -8.87 -4.16
N LEU A 29 4.28 -9.64 -5.03
CA LEU A 29 3.86 -11.01 -4.68
C LEU A 29 5.06 -11.87 -4.27
N ALA A 30 6.15 -11.81 -5.02
CA ALA A 30 7.38 -12.55 -4.72
C ALA A 30 7.97 -12.16 -3.36
N ALA A 31 8.00 -10.87 -3.04
CA ALA A 31 8.48 -10.37 -1.75
C ALA A 31 7.62 -10.86 -0.58
N LEU A 32 6.28 -10.80 -0.71
CA LEU A 32 5.36 -11.30 0.31
C LEU A 32 5.53 -12.79 0.56
N GLN A 33 5.64 -13.61 -0.50
CA GLN A 33 5.84 -15.05 -0.39
C GLN A 33 7.18 -15.43 0.25
N ASN A 34 8.22 -14.62 0.10
CA ASN A 34 9.50 -14.80 0.77
C ASN A 34 9.42 -14.48 2.28
N ILE A 35 8.50 -13.62 2.70
CA ILE A 35 8.32 -13.24 4.11
C ILE A 35 7.43 -14.27 4.84
N TYR A 36 6.31 -14.66 4.22
CA TYR A 36 5.33 -15.56 4.82
C TYR A 36 4.59 -16.39 3.75
N PRO A 37 4.32 -17.69 3.96
CA PRO A 37 3.52 -18.50 3.06
C PRO A 37 2.09 -17.96 2.95
N LEU A 38 1.67 -17.55 1.77
CA LEU A 38 0.31 -17.02 1.56
C LEU A 38 -0.75 -18.14 1.52
N GLN A 39 -0.36 -19.33 1.06
CA GLN A 39 -1.30 -20.44 0.87
C GLN A 39 -1.97 -20.84 2.19
N GLY A 40 -3.29 -20.69 2.24
CA GLY A 40 -4.10 -21.03 3.40
C GLY A 40 -4.08 -20.00 4.54
N ALA A 41 -3.37 -18.90 4.40
CA ALA A 41 -3.32 -17.81 5.40
C ALA A 41 -4.65 -17.06 5.49
N GLU A 42 -4.98 -16.59 6.68
CA GLU A 42 -6.06 -15.63 6.95
C GLU A 42 -5.43 -14.24 7.05
N VAL A 43 -5.80 -13.34 6.13
CA VAL A 43 -5.17 -12.03 5.95
C VAL A 43 -6.11 -10.91 6.36
N VAL A 44 -5.56 -9.87 6.98
CA VAL A 44 -6.23 -8.59 7.22
C VAL A 44 -5.42 -7.49 6.55
N GLU A 45 -6.06 -6.69 5.72
CA GLU A 45 -5.48 -5.54 5.03
C GLU A 45 -5.96 -4.22 5.64
N PHE A 46 -5.01 -3.34 5.92
CA PHE A 46 -5.19 -2.02 6.52
C PHE A 46 -5.05 -0.94 5.44
N GLY A 47 -6.11 -0.19 5.16
CA GLY A 47 -6.10 0.86 4.15
C GLY A 47 -6.05 0.29 2.72
N ALA A 48 -7.02 -0.55 2.38
CA ALA A 48 -7.06 -1.27 1.10
C ALA A 48 -7.26 -0.37 -0.13
N GLY A 49 -7.82 0.83 0.06
CA GLY A 49 -8.12 1.74 -1.04
C GLY A 49 -9.03 1.08 -2.08
N THR A 50 -8.63 1.16 -3.35
CA THR A 50 -9.32 0.50 -4.47
C THR A 50 -8.98 -0.99 -4.63
N GLY A 51 -8.27 -1.58 -3.66
CA GLY A 51 -8.03 -3.03 -3.58
C GLY A 51 -6.81 -3.53 -4.37
N ARG A 52 -5.77 -2.70 -4.59
CA ARG A 52 -4.54 -3.13 -5.27
C ARG A 52 -3.89 -4.32 -4.56
N MET A 53 -3.56 -4.17 -3.28
CA MET A 53 -2.94 -5.25 -2.50
C MET A 53 -3.89 -6.41 -2.32
N THR A 54 -5.19 -6.14 -2.07
CA THR A 54 -6.24 -7.15 -2.04
C THR A 54 -6.19 -8.05 -3.28
N GLY A 55 -6.15 -7.46 -4.48
CA GLY A 55 -6.12 -8.20 -5.75
C GLY A 55 -4.85 -9.04 -5.94
N ILE A 56 -3.69 -8.58 -5.44
CA ILE A 56 -2.43 -9.32 -5.48
C ILE A 56 -2.48 -10.54 -4.55
N VAL A 57 -3.07 -10.40 -3.37
CA VAL A 57 -3.02 -11.40 -2.29
C VAL A 57 -4.20 -12.40 -2.36
N ALA A 58 -5.40 -11.94 -2.70
CA ALA A 58 -6.62 -12.75 -2.67
C ALA A 58 -6.54 -14.11 -3.40
N PRO A 59 -5.86 -14.25 -4.58
CA PRO A 59 -5.76 -15.54 -5.25
C PRO A 59 -5.08 -16.65 -4.46
N TYR A 60 -4.29 -16.31 -3.44
CA TYR A 60 -3.37 -17.24 -2.76
C TYR A 60 -3.77 -17.56 -1.32
N VAL A 61 -4.72 -16.83 -0.74
CA VAL A 61 -5.04 -16.92 0.69
C VAL A 61 -6.35 -17.66 0.96
N LYS A 62 -6.54 -18.13 2.18
CA LYS A 62 -7.80 -18.75 2.63
C LYS A 62 -8.92 -17.73 2.73
N SER A 63 -8.61 -16.56 3.27
CA SER A 63 -9.54 -15.43 3.42
C SER A 63 -8.78 -14.12 3.52
N ILE A 64 -9.42 -13.05 3.08
CA ILE A 64 -8.92 -11.70 3.24
C ILE A 64 -10.05 -10.78 3.72
N LEU A 65 -9.78 -10.05 4.81
CA LEU A 65 -10.59 -8.94 5.28
C LEU A 65 -9.84 -7.65 4.97
N ALA A 66 -10.32 -6.91 3.99
CA ALA A 66 -9.71 -5.65 3.57
C ALA A 66 -10.50 -4.47 4.14
N THR A 67 -9.81 -3.53 4.76
CA THR A 67 -10.42 -2.39 5.43
C THR A 67 -9.92 -1.07 4.88
N ASP A 68 -10.77 -0.06 4.88
CA ASP A 68 -10.40 1.32 4.57
C ASP A 68 -11.35 2.28 5.30
N ILE A 69 -10.89 3.47 5.61
CA ILE A 69 -11.74 4.51 6.20
C ILE A 69 -12.71 5.11 5.16
N SER A 70 -12.36 5.04 3.88
CA SER A 70 -13.15 5.56 2.77
C SER A 70 -14.09 4.50 2.18
N ASN A 71 -15.38 4.64 2.45
CA ASN A 71 -16.39 3.80 1.81
C ASN A 71 -16.40 3.94 0.27
N HIS A 72 -16.01 5.12 -0.26
CA HIS A 72 -15.95 5.35 -1.70
C HIS A 72 -14.85 4.51 -2.36
N MET A 73 -13.68 4.43 -1.74
CA MET A 73 -12.58 3.58 -2.22
C MET A 73 -12.94 2.09 -2.16
N LEU A 74 -13.55 1.66 -1.07
CA LEU A 74 -14.01 0.27 -0.93
C LEU A 74 -15.10 -0.10 -1.94
N ALA A 75 -15.95 0.85 -2.36
CA ALA A 75 -16.95 0.57 -3.39
C ALA A 75 -16.31 0.21 -4.74
N VAL A 76 -15.18 0.86 -5.10
CA VAL A 76 -14.40 0.49 -6.30
C VAL A 76 -13.76 -0.89 -6.14
N ALA A 77 -13.20 -1.19 -4.96
CA ALA A 77 -12.65 -2.51 -4.67
C ALA A 77 -13.73 -3.61 -4.74
N ASP A 78 -14.92 -3.35 -4.20
CA ASP A 78 -16.05 -4.28 -4.20
C ASP A 78 -16.49 -4.65 -5.62
N GLU A 79 -16.72 -3.65 -6.46
CA GLU A 79 -17.11 -3.87 -7.86
C GLU A 79 -16.12 -4.75 -8.62
N LYS A 80 -14.83 -4.55 -8.40
CA LYS A 80 -13.77 -5.27 -9.12
C LYS A 80 -13.50 -6.66 -8.55
N LEU A 81 -13.44 -6.81 -7.23
CA LEU A 81 -12.81 -7.96 -6.60
C LEU A 81 -13.81 -8.93 -5.97
N THR A 82 -14.92 -8.46 -5.42
CA THR A 82 -15.90 -9.35 -4.76
C THR A 82 -16.50 -10.40 -5.71
N PRO A 83 -16.79 -10.10 -7.00
CA PRO A 83 -17.25 -11.12 -7.94
C PRO A 83 -16.23 -12.23 -8.22
N GLN A 84 -14.93 -11.94 -8.05
CA GLN A 84 -13.84 -12.88 -8.35
C GLN A 84 -13.41 -13.68 -7.12
N TYR A 85 -13.53 -13.09 -5.92
CA TYR A 85 -12.99 -13.65 -4.66
C TYR A 85 -14.08 -13.76 -3.58
N PRO A 86 -14.86 -14.85 -3.54
CA PRO A 86 -15.97 -15.02 -2.57
C PRO A 86 -15.50 -15.08 -1.11
N HIS A 87 -14.22 -15.25 -0.86
CA HIS A 87 -13.59 -15.24 0.46
C HIS A 87 -13.04 -13.86 0.87
N LEU A 88 -13.23 -12.84 0.04
CA LEU A 88 -12.98 -11.45 0.34
C LEU A 88 -14.12 -10.84 1.16
N ARG A 89 -13.78 -10.03 2.14
CA ARG A 89 -14.71 -9.16 2.85
C ARG A 89 -14.14 -7.75 2.91
N LEU A 90 -14.99 -6.75 2.66
CA LEU A 90 -14.66 -5.34 2.72
C LEU A 90 -15.39 -4.71 3.91
N VAL A 91 -14.68 -3.93 4.74
CA VAL A 91 -15.24 -3.30 5.94
C VAL A 91 -14.69 -1.89 6.09
N VAL A 92 -15.57 -0.92 6.30
CA VAL A 92 -15.14 0.44 6.65
C VAL A 92 -14.61 0.45 8.09
N ALA A 93 -13.33 0.81 8.25
CA ALA A 93 -12.69 0.86 9.56
C ALA A 93 -11.53 1.86 9.60
N ASP A 94 -11.25 2.36 10.78
CA ASP A 94 -10.03 3.11 11.07
C ASP A 94 -8.92 2.14 11.45
N ASN A 95 -7.75 2.29 10.83
CA ASN A 95 -6.57 1.44 11.09
C ASN A 95 -6.14 1.43 12.56
N ARG A 96 -6.50 2.47 13.31
CA ARG A 96 -6.19 2.63 14.75
C ARG A 96 -7.17 1.91 15.67
N GLN A 97 -8.30 1.45 15.13
CA GLN A 97 -9.34 0.76 15.91
C GLN A 97 -10.08 -0.26 15.02
N MET A 98 -9.44 -1.39 14.82
CA MET A 98 -9.96 -2.43 13.92
C MET A 98 -11.08 -3.25 14.58
N PRO A 99 -12.23 -3.46 13.90
CA PRO A 99 -13.35 -4.25 14.41
C PRO A 99 -13.07 -5.76 14.31
N ILE A 100 -11.88 -6.19 14.72
CA ILE A 100 -11.35 -7.54 14.54
C ILE A 100 -10.92 -8.10 15.88
N LYS A 101 -11.13 -9.39 16.10
CA LYS A 101 -10.74 -10.10 17.33
C LYS A 101 -9.22 -10.21 17.42
N ASN A 102 -8.72 -10.28 18.66
CA ASN A 102 -7.31 -10.59 18.92
C ASN A 102 -6.95 -11.96 18.35
N ALA A 103 -5.70 -12.13 17.93
CA ALA A 103 -5.12 -13.41 17.49
C ALA A 103 -6.01 -14.15 16.46
N SER A 104 -6.49 -13.45 15.43
CA SER A 104 -7.43 -13.98 14.45
C SER A 104 -6.90 -13.99 13.00
N ALA A 105 -5.73 -13.41 12.74
CA ALA A 105 -5.08 -13.37 11.44
C ALA A 105 -3.67 -13.97 11.48
N ASP A 106 -3.21 -14.44 10.34
CA ASP A 106 -1.84 -14.92 10.15
C ASP A 106 -0.95 -13.82 9.56
N ILE A 107 -1.55 -12.95 8.74
CA ILE A 107 -0.88 -11.80 8.11
C ILE A 107 -1.74 -10.56 8.33
N ALA A 108 -1.10 -9.47 8.79
CA ALA A 108 -1.63 -8.11 8.76
C ALA A 108 -0.80 -7.31 7.76
N ILE A 109 -1.42 -6.74 6.73
CA ILE A 109 -0.72 -6.04 5.67
C ILE A 109 -1.25 -4.62 5.49
N ALA A 110 -0.36 -3.64 5.29
CA ALA A 110 -0.68 -2.28 4.93
C ALA A 110 0.18 -1.85 3.74
N GLY A 111 -0.45 -1.50 2.62
CA GLY A 111 0.25 -1.03 1.43
C GLY A 111 -0.01 0.45 1.17
N TRP A 112 1.03 1.29 1.26
CA TRP A 112 0.98 2.75 1.02
C TRP A 112 -0.15 3.45 1.80
N SER A 113 -0.37 3.01 3.03
CA SER A 113 -1.47 3.49 3.87
C SER A 113 -0.99 4.32 5.06
N PHE A 114 -0.01 3.82 5.82
CA PHE A 114 0.38 4.46 7.08
C PHE A 114 1.21 5.73 6.87
N GLY A 115 1.95 5.82 5.77
CA GLY A 115 2.71 7.01 5.41
C GLY A 115 1.87 8.28 5.30
N HIS A 116 0.57 8.18 4.99
CA HIS A 116 -0.34 9.33 4.97
C HIS A 116 -0.46 10.03 6.32
N ALA A 117 -0.34 9.30 7.43
CA ALA A 117 -0.39 9.89 8.76
C ALA A 117 0.72 10.92 9.01
N THR A 118 1.86 10.80 8.32
CA THR A 118 2.96 11.78 8.42
C THR A 118 2.59 13.16 7.87
N VAL A 119 1.60 13.22 6.97
CA VAL A 119 1.08 14.46 6.39
C VAL A 119 -0.15 14.93 7.15
N TRP A 120 -1.06 14.03 7.52
CA TRP A 120 -2.32 14.38 8.20
C TRP A 120 -2.12 14.76 9.66
N TYR A 121 -1.11 14.16 10.34
CA TYR A 121 -0.84 14.31 11.77
C TYR A 121 0.63 14.73 12.01
N GLN A 122 1.11 15.77 11.34
CA GLN A 122 2.53 16.15 11.30
C GLN A 122 3.21 16.23 12.67
N GLU A 123 2.50 16.70 13.70
CA GLU A 123 3.07 16.88 15.04
C GLU A 123 3.06 15.60 15.89
N ASN A 124 2.20 14.63 15.57
CA ASN A 124 2.00 13.41 16.38
C ASN A 124 1.88 12.12 15.56
N TRP A 125 2.39 12.10 14.32
CA TRP A 125 2.30 10.96 13.42
C TRP A 125 2.80 9.65 14.02
N GLN A 126 3.82 9.70 14.90
CA GLN A 126 4.34 8.51 15.59
C GLN A 126 3.28 7.87 16.49
N ALA A 127 2.54 8.68 17.25
CA ALA A 127 1.47 8.18 18.10
C ALA A 127 0.32 7.58 17.30
N GLU A 128 -0.03 8.20 16.17
CA GLU A 128 -1.09 7.72 15.28
C GLU A 128 -0.71 6.41 14.58
N ILE A 129 0.51 6.33 14.04
CA ILE A 129 0.98 5.10 13.39
C ILE A 129 1.24 4.00 14.42
N SER A 130 1.72 4.33 15.64
CA SER A 130 1.85 3.34 16.72
C SER A 130 0.53 2.63 17.01
N GLN A 131 -0.59 3.35 17.09
CA GLN A 131 -1.90 2.74 17.31
C GLN A 131 -2.25 1.74 16.21
N ALA A 132 -2.00 2.08 14.94
CA ALA A 132 -2.25 1.18 13.82
C ALA A 132 -1.32 -0.05 13.85
N VAL A 133 -0.05 0.12 14.19
CA VAL A 133 0.92 -0.97 14.36
C VAL A 133 0.54 -1.88 15.53
N ASP A 134 0.05 -1.30 16.63
CA ASP A 134 -0.43 -2.08 17.80
C ASP A 134 -1.69 -2.88 17.44
N GLU A 135 -2.59 -2.33 16.60
CA GLU A 135 -3.72 -3.09 16.06
C GLU A 135 -3.24 -4.25 15.16
N MET A 136 -2.22 -4.04 14.30
CA MET A 136 -1.62 -5.15 13.55
C MET A 136 -1.10 -6.24 14.49
N ARG A 137 -0.35 -5.89 15.52
CA ARG A 137 0.16 -6.85 16.52
C ARG A 137 -0.98 -7.56 17.25
N ARG A 138 -2.01 -6.83 17.67
CA ARG A 138 -3.13 -7.38 18.44
C ARG A 138 -3.92 -8.44 17.69
N ILE A 139 -4.15 -8.23 16.39
CA ILE A 139 -4.97 -9.15 15.58
C ILE A 139 -4.19 -10.38 15.11
N LEU A 140 -2.87 -10.32 15.12
CA LEU A 140 -2.02 -11.43 14.68
C LEU A 140 -1.99 -12.56 15.71
N ARG A 141 -2.00 -13.79 15.22
CA ARG A 141 -1.70 -14.99 16.02
C ARG A 141 -0.20 -15.05 16.35
N PRO A 142 0.19 -15.73 17.45
CA PRO A 142 1.60 -16.04 17.67
C PRO A 142 2.23 -16.71 16.44
N GLY A 143 3.34 -16.18 15.96
CA GLY A 143 4.01 -16.60 14.72
C GLY A 143 3.50 -15.93 13.45
N GLY A 144 2.48 -15.08 13.53
CA GLY A 144 1.99 -14.25 12.44
C GLY A 144 2.93 -13.11 12.08
N VAL A 145 2.63 -12.39 11.02
CA VAL A 145 3.48 -11.34 10.49
C VAL A 145 2.71 -10.06 10.14
N ALA A 146 3.21 -8.92 10.61
CA ALA A 146 2.83 -7.60 10.13
C ALA A 146 3.74 -7.22 8.96
N ILE A 147 3.16 -6.73 7.85
CA ILE A 147 3.89 -6.31 6.65
C ILE A 147 3.42 -4.92 6.24
N ILE A 148 4.34 -4.00 6.03
CA ILE A 148 4.07 -2.63 5.57
C ILE A 148 4.85 -2.38 4.30
N LEU A 149 4.18 -1.86 3.26
CA LEU A 149 4.81 -1.43 2.02
C LEU A 149 4.63 0.09 1.88
N GLU A 150 5.72 0.79 1.55
CA GLU A 150 5.70 2.24 1.32
C GLU A 150 6.66 2.60 0.18
N THR A 151 6.44 3.77 -0.44
CA THR A 151 7.31 4.25 -1.51
C THR A 151 8.71 4.58 -1.00
N LEU A 152 9.72 4.15 -1.73
CA LEU A 152 11.12 4.55 -1.53
C LEU A 152 11.65 5.39 -2.71
N GLY A 153 10.76 5.88 -3.56
CA GLY A 153 11.07 6.86 -4.58
C GLY A 153 10.55 6.54 -5.97
N THR A 154 9.58 7.35 -6.40
CA THR A 154 9.05 7.36 -7.76
C THR A 154 10.02 8.07 -8.72
N GLY A 155 10.16 7.58 -9.94
CA GLY A 155 11.11 8.08 -10.95
C GLY A 155 12.58 7.73 -10.63
N ARG A 156 12.83 6.74 -9.77
CA ARG A 156 14.17 6.35 -9.32
C ARG A 156 14.41 4.85 -9.44
N GLU A 157 15.65 4.50 -9.76
CA GLU A 157 16.10 3.10 -9.85
C GLU A 157 16.73 2.58 -8.57
N VAL A 158 17.05 3.49 -7.64
CA VAL A 158 17.63 3.19 -6.31
C VAL A 158 16.81 3.89 -5.24
N PRO A 159 16.66 3.28 -4.05
CA PRO A 159 15.88 3.85 -2.96
C PRO A 159 16.33 5.24 -2.55
N ASN A 160 15.35 6.13 -2.41
CA ASN A 160 15.53 7.44 -1.81
C ASN A 160 14.16 7.93 -1.30
N PRO A 161 13.94 7.96 0.01
CA PRO A 161 12.66 8.42 0.55
C PRO A 161 12.24 9.77 -0.02
N PRO A 162 10.98 9.95 -0.44
CA PRO A 162 10.53 11.17 -1.13
C PRO A 162 10.64 12.44 -0.29
N THR A 163 10.56 12.32 1.04
CA THR A 163 10.60 13.43 1.99
C THR A 163 11.33 13.05 3.26
N ASP A 164 11.87 14.06 3.98
CA ASP A 164 12.56 13.85 5.26
C ASP A 164 11.64 13.22 6.32
N ILE A 165 10.35 13.55 6.32
CA ILE A 165 9.41 12.98 7.27
C ILE A 165 9.12 11.50 6.99
N LEU A 166 9.07 11.10 5.72
CA LEU A 166 8.98 9.68 5.36
C LEU A 166 10.28 8.94 5.71
N ALA A 167 11.44 9.55 5.50
CA ALA A 167 12.70 8.98 5.96
C ALA A 167 12.73 8.79 7.48
N ALA A 168 12.23 9.75 8.26
CA ALA A 168 12.09 9.64 9.71
C ALA A 168 11.11 8.52 10.11
N TYR A 169 9.99 8.38 9.41
CA TYR A 169 9.01 7.30 9.62
C TYR A 169 9.63 5.92 9.37
N TYR A 170 10.38 5.74 8.29
CA TYR A 170 11.05 4.47 7.97
C TYR A 170 12.11 4.10 9.00
N ASN A 171 12.93 5.07 9.39
CA ASN A 171 13.90 4.89 10.46
C ASN A 171 13.25 4.52 11.80
N TRP A 172 12.11 5.12 12.12
CA TRP A 172 11.33 4.81 13.32
C TRP A 172 10.77 3.38 13.29
N MET A 173 10.24 2.93 12.14
CA MET A 173 9.79 1.53 11.98
C MET A 173 10.91 0.53 12.26
N GLU A 174 12.11 0.80 11.74
CA GLU A 174 13.25 -0.10 11.89
C GLU A 174 13.82 -0.09 13.31
N ASN A 175 14.08 1.09 13.86
CA ASN A 175 14.86 1.24 15.09
C ASN A 175 14.02 1.28 16.37
N GLU A 176 12.76 1.71 16.29
CA GLU A 176 11.89 1.81 17.48
C GLU A 176 10.77 0.76 17.46
N GLN A 177 10.24 0.41 16.30
CA GLN A 177 9.18 -0.60 16.18
C GLN A 177 9.70 -2.01 15.91
N GLY A 178 11.00 -2.16 15.53
CA GLY A 178 11.68 -3.45 15.37
C GLY A 178 11.32 -4.17 14.07
N PHE A 179 10.86 -3.45 13.04
CA PHE A 179 10.64 -4.05 11.73
C PHE A 179 11.95 -4.36 11.03
N ASN A 180 12.02 -5.54 10.40
CA ASN A 180 13.03 -5.83 9.39
C ASN A 180 12.68 -5.10 8.11
N HIS A 181 13.67 -4.84 7.25
CA HIS A 181 13.48 -4.10 6.01
C HIS A 181 14.18 -4.74 4.83
N THR A 182 13.56 -4.65 3.68
CA THR A 182 14.13 -4.82 2.34
C THR A 182 13.43 -3.88 1.35
N TRP A 183 13.88 -3.86 0.11
CA TRP A 183 13.22 -3.10 -0.94
C TRP A 183 13.17 -3.86 -2.25
N ILE A 184 12.23 -3.48 -3.12
CA ILE A 184 12.00 -4.08 -4.42
C ILE A 184 11.73 -2.99 -5.46
N ARG A 185 11.86 -3.33 -6.74
CA ARG A 185 11.36 -2.49 -7.84
C ARG A 185 9.89 -2.83 -8.06
N THR A 186 9.07 -1.78 -8.15
CA THR A 186 7.64 -1.87 -8.46
C THR A 186 7.26 -0.92 -9.59
N ASP A 187 8.07 -0.90 -10.64
CA ASP A 187 7.96 0.04 -11.75
C ASP A 187 6.55 0.07 -12.33
N TYR A 188 6.11 1.26 -12.72
CA TYR A 188 4.90 1.43 -13.52
C TYR A 188 5.19 1.09 -14.98
N ARG A 189 4.25 0.41 -15.63
CA ARG A 189 4.25 0.20 -17.09
C ARG A 189 2.91 0.62 -17.68
N PHE A 190 2.94 1.70 -18.44
CA PHE A 190 1.78 2.29 -19.10
C PHE A 190 1.55 1.64 -20.47
N GLU A 191 0.33 1.78 -21.00
CA GLU A 191 -0.05 1.25 -22.32
C GLU A 191 0.48 2.11 -23.46
N SER A 192 0.62 3.43 -23.24
CA SER A 192 1.15 4.38 -24.21
C SER A 192 1.88 5.53 -23.52
N PRO A 193 2.72 6.28 -24.29
CA PRO A 193 3.33 7.50 -23.77
C PRO A 193 2.32 8.57 -23.33
N GLU A 194 1.18 8.65 -24.03
CA GLU A 194 0.09 9.58 -23.72
C GLU A 194 -0.57 9.24 -22.37
N GLU A 195 -0.83 7.95 -22.12
CA GLU A 195 -1.35 7.48 -20.82
C GLU A 195 -0.33 7.78 -19.71
N ALA A 196 0.95 7.50 -19.96
CA ALA A 196 2.03 7.77 -19.02
C ALA A 196 2.08 9.25 -18.64
N ASP A 197 2.13 10.15 -19.62
CA ASP A 197 2.16 11.59 -19.38
C ASP A 197 0.92 12.07 -18.64
N PHE A 198 -0.27 11.60 -19.04
CA PHE A 198 -1.53 11.96 -18.40
C PHE A 198 -1.59 11.55 -16.93
N LEU A 199 -1.30 10.28 -16.61
CA LEU A 199 -1.41 9.76 -15.26
C LEU A 199 -0.31 10.33 -14.35
N VAL A 200 0.92 10.41 -14.83
CA VAL A 200 2.03 10.96 -14.05
C VAL A 200 1.81 12.45 -13.74
N ARG A 201 1.34 13.25 -14.70
CA ARG A 201 1.00 14.66 -14.45
C ARG A 201 -0.15 14.82 -13.48
N PHE A 202 -1.16 13.98 -13.61
CA PHE A 202 -2.33 14.05 -12.74
C PHE A 202 -1.95 13.79 -11.27
N PHE A 203 -1.13 12.75 -11.00
CA PHE A 203 -0.81 12.33 -9.63
C PHE A 203 0.40 13.04 -9.03
N PHE A 204 1.45 13.21 -9.79
CA PHE A 204 2.73 13.73 -9.29
C PHE A 204 2.98 15.19 -9.67
N GLY A 205 2.13 15.76 -10.53
CA GLY A 205 2.22 17.14 -10.97
C GLY A 205 3.15 17.36 -12.17
N ASN A 206 2.98 18.51 -12.82
CA ASN A 206 3.68 18.82 -14.07
C ASN A 206 5.19 18.86 -13.90
N ASN A 207 5.69 19.52 -12.85
CA ASN A 207 7.13 19.65 -12.62
C ASN A 207 7.81 18.28 -12.46
N PHE A 208 7.18 17.35 -11.75
CA PHE A 208 7.68 15.98 -11.61
C PHE A 208 7.65 15.25 -12.94
N ALA A 209 6.53 15.30 -13.66
CA ALA A 209 6.40 14.65 -14.96
C ALA A 209 7.45 15.15 -15.96
N ASP A 210 7.69 16.46 -16.02
CA ASP A 210 8.71 17.07 -16.89
C ASP A 210 10.15 16.59 -16.55
N THR A 211 10.36 16.16 -15.31
CA THR A 211 11.67 15.66 -14.86
C THR A 211 11.89 14.17 -15.17
N VAL A 212 10.82 13.35 -15.14
CA VAL A 212 10.94 11.88 -15.19
C VAL A 212 10.42 11.26 -16.47
N MET A 213 9.54 11.95 -17.22
CA MET A 213 8.96 11.45 -18.46
C MET A 213 9.63 12.08 -19.66
N HIS A 214 10.27 11.27 -20.51
CA HIS A 214 11.00 11.76 -21.68
C HIS A 214 10.64 10.96 -22.93
N GLY A 215 10.31 11.68 -24.02
CA GLY A 215 10.05 11.07 -25.32
C GLY A 215 8.88 10.05 -25.28
N ASN A 216 9.12 8.86 -25.80
CA ASN A 216 8.13 7.78 -25.88
C ASN A 216 8.22 6.82 -24.69
N GLN A 217 8.64 7.28 -23.53
CA GLN A 217 8.79 6.45 -22.34
C GLN A 217 7.42 5.95 -21.82
N VAL A 218 7.33 4.65 -21.58
CA VAL A 218 6.14 3.97 -21.04
C VAL A 218 6.42 3.27 -19.70
N VAL A 219 7.65 3.36 -19.19
CA VAL A 219 8.04 2.80 -17.90
C VAL A 219 8.52 3.93 -17.00
N LEU A 220 7.92 4.03 -15.80
CA LEU A 220 8.38 4.93 -14.75
C LEU A 220 8.96 4.07 -13.64
N PRO A 221 10.26 4.22 -13.31
CA PRO A 221 10.87 3.51 -12.21
C PRO A 221 10.20 3.80 -10.86
N GLU A 222 10.05 2.77 -10.03
CA GLU A 222 9.56 2.90 -8.66
C GLU A 222 10.34 1.98 -7.73
N CYS A 223 10.75 2.50 -6.59
CA CYS A 223 11.31 1.72 -5.49
C CYS A 223 10.29 1.63 -4.36
N THR A 224 9.98 0.41 -3.94
CA THR A 224 9.09 0.15 -2.79
C THR A 224 9.85 -0.51 -1.67
N GLY A 225 9.76 0.06 -0.47
CA GLY A 225 10.23 -0.56 0.76
C GLY A 225 9.22 -1.57 1.28
N VAL A 226 9.72 -2.64 1.83
CA VAL A 226 8.93 -3.70 2.46
C VAL A 226 9.47 -3.89 3.87
N TRP A 227 8.65 -3.58 4.86
CA TRP A 227 8.96 -3.75 6.28
C TRP A 227 8.12 -4.89 6.85
N TRP A 228 8.71 -5.76 7.68
CA TRP A 228 7.96 -6.84 8.31
C TRP A 228 8.42 -7.10 9.74
N LEU A 229 7.45 -7.51 10.56
CA LEU A 229 7.65 -7.87 11.96
C LEU A 229 6.88 -9.16 12.28
N ARG A 230 7.55 -10.16 12.85
CA ARG A 230 6.90 -11.38 13.37
C ARG A 230 6.50 -11.19 14.84
N VAL A 231 5.33 -11.69 15.22
CA VAL A 231 4.77 -11.59 16.56
C VAL A 231 4.71 -12.96 17.25
#